data_056f430dc4e15bbfeeef7324506d3cc9
#
_entry.id   056f430dc4e15bbfeeef7324506d3cc9
#
_cell.length_a   1.000
_cell.length_b   1.000
_cell.length_c   1.000
_cell.angle_alpha   90.00
_cell.angle_beta   90.00
_cell.angle_gamma   90.00
#
_symmetry.space_group_name_H-M   'P 1'
#
loop_
_entity.id
_entity.type
_entity.pdbx_description
1 polymer ?
#
loop_
_entity_poly.entity_id
_entity_poly.type
_entity_poly.pdbx_seq_one_letter_code
_entity_poly.pdbx_strand_id
1 'polypeptide(L)'
;MALFVLLLGGLAAVGGSAWLAFQLRDREPFPRWLYTIMPVLWCLFTIEVFAGILKAPTFIWNEIRLSRSLALFQGFHIYPGEHELGPIIGTLHPPISHFLFLLVVAIRDPTTAIVAGSLLACTVVFSALGFAFVRNVPPISGRWAMISASFLFCGFLIVESEGTYNAAFSIHTDAAALAFATVACTFASSRNRMTTASLWMSAAACALAIASKQTIAPVVLAISLYIAITEGGKRFAQFLLASVVTGCSLLALLLSILPARAFLFNTLILAAHRPLKPDYRQILAGTYRMGRLEALPAIFPLLFLAIWSWNNARPRQEIRPFFAANPWILFLMASAAMIPVSMKAIVTVGADVNHLGFVLYFLFVAAALAIQQYSADANPLARLSSRIFLTTGILASVAPGMILAVPASLRDLKENTSQTAHTYNLRHPGVAYFPYNPMTSLLTGGKLYDLDFALYDREIAGYPLTPQQLQSGLPNSFLLVALPPGHEIQSKGLHGLFADFVRITDPELPGWTIYRRAP
;
A
#
# COMPACT_ATOMS: atom_id res chain seq x y z
N MET A 1 6.38 23.56 12.46
CA MET A 1 5.06 23.03 12.06
C MET A 1 4.95 21.52 12.33
N ALA A 2 5.87 20.67 11.81
CA ALA A 2 5.83 19.21 12.02
C ALA A 2 5.78 18.80 13.51
N LEU A 3 6.66 19.34 14.35
CA LEU A 3 6.67 19.06 15.79
C LEU A 3 5.36 19.46 16.48
N PHE A 4 4.75 20.57 16.05
CA PHE A 4 3.46 21.03 16.59
C PHE A 4 2.31 20.10 16.21
N VAL A 5 2.29 19.61 14.95
CA VAL A 5 1.30 18.63 14.48
C VAL A 5 1.46 17.29 15.21
N LEU A 6 2.71 16.81 15.41
CA LEU A 6 3.00 15.62 16.19
C LEU A 6 2.53 15.75 17.64
N LEU A 7 2.78 16.89 18.27
CA LEU A 7 2.35 17.17 19.65
C LEU A 7 0.82 17.23 19.76
N LEU A 8 0.14 17.92 18.85
CA LEU A 8 -1.33 18.00 18.85
C LEU A 8 -1.96 16.62 18.56
N GLY A 9 -1.44 15.89 17.59
CA GLY A 9 -1.90 14.53 17.29
C GLY A 9 -1.68 13.59 18.47
N GLY A 10 -0.51 13.64 19.10
CA GLY A 10 -0.19 12.89 20.30
C GLY A 10 -1.12 13.25 21.49
N LEU A 11 -1.35 14.53 21.73
CA LEU A 11 -2.27 14.99 22.80
C LEU A 11 -3.72 14.56 22.54
N ALA A 12 -4.19 14.63 21.29
CA ALA A 12 -5.52 14.17 20.91
C ALA A 12 -5.65 12.64 21.07
N ALA A 13 -4.62 11.87 20.67
CA ALA A 13 -4.58 10.43 20.87
C ALA A 13 -4.57 10.04 22.35
N VAL A 14 -3.75 10.71 23.16
CA VAL A 14 -3.69 10.51 24.63
C VAL A 14 -5.04 10.86 25.25
N GLY A 15 -5.62 12.01 24.93
CA GLY A 15 -6.90 12.46 25.46
C GLY A 15 -8.05 11.51 25.10
N GLY A 16 -8.14 11.13 23.83
CA GLY A 16 -9.14 10.17 23.33
C GLY A 16 -9.01 8.79 23.96
N SER A 17 -7.77 8.29 24.08
CA SER A 17 -7.49 6.99 24.69
C SER A 17 -7.70 6.99 26.21
N ALA A 18 -7.35 8.08 26.91
CA ALA A 18 -7.63 8.24 28.33
C ALA A 18 -9.12 8.28 28.62
N TRP A 19 -9.89 9.01 27.78
CA TRP A 19 -11.35 9.03 27.84
C TRP A 19 -11.93 7.64 27.60
N LEU A 20 -11.46 6.92 26.57
CA LEU A 20 -11.88 5.55 26.28
C LEU A 20 -11.54 4.59 27.44
N ALA A 21 -10.32 4.67 27.98
CA ALA A 21 -9.89 3.88 29.12
C ALA A 21 -10.77 4.15 30.36
N PHE A 22 -11.13 5.42 30.61
CA PHE A 22 -12.05 5.81 31.68
C PHE A 22 -13.44 5.20 31.50
N GLN A 23 -14.01 5.26 30.28
CA GLN A 23 -15.32 4.68 29.95
C GLN A 23 -15.35 3.16 30.08
N LEU A 24 -14.20 2.49 29.87
CA LEU A 24 -14.08 1.03 29.87
C LEU A 24 -13.63 0.45 31.22
N ARG A 25 -13.26 1.31 32.18
CA ARG A 25 -12.66 0.94 33.49
C ARG A 25 -13.45 -0.11 34.25
N ASP A 26 -14.77 -0.04 34.22
CA ASP A 26 -15.67 -0.90 34.99
C ASP A 26 -16.22 -2.09 34.18
N ARG A 27 -15.77 -2.25 32.94
CA ARG A 27 -16.26 -3.28 32.01
C ARG A 27 -15.18 -4.29 31.69
N GLU A 28 -14.96 -5.27 32.58
CA GLU A 28 -13.98 -6.34 32.32
C GLU A 28 -14.25 -7.14 31.04
N PRO A 29 -13.19 -7.39 30.21
CA PRO A 29 -12.41 -8.64 30.36
C PRO A 29 -10.88 -8.50 30.23
N PHE A 30 -10.33 -7.30 30.15
CA PHE A 30 -8.88 -7.10 30.07
C PHE A 30 -8.29 -6.72 31.44
N PRO A 31 -6.97 -7.02 31.69
CA PRO A 31 -6.28 -6.56 32.88
C PRO A 31 -6.31 -5.03 33.01
N ARG A 32 -6.55 -4.50 34.21
CA ARG A 32 -6.63 -3.05 34.46
C ARG A 32 -5.40 -2.29 33.96
N TRP A 33 -4.23 -2.89 34.04
CA TRP A 33 -2.98 -2.28 33.57
C TRP A 33 -2.98 -2.03 32.06
N LEU A 34 -3.64 -2.87 31.25
CA LEU A 34 -3.73 -2.66 29.80
C LEU A 34 -4.49 -1.37 29.47
N TYR A 35 -5.57 -1.09 30.19
CA TYR A 35 -6.28 0.18 30.03
C TYR A 35 -5.42 1.39 30.40
N THR A 36 -4.52 1.23 31.38
CA THR A 36 -3.62 2.31 31.82
C THR A 36 -2.55 2.62 30.77
N ILE A 37 -1.99 1.62 30.10
CA ILE A 37 -0.96 1.83 29.08
C ILE A 37 -1.50 2.11 27.69
N MET A 38 -2.78 1.81 27.42
CA MET A 38 -3.41 1.99 26.11
C MET A 38 -3.25 3.43 25.56
N PRO A 39 -3.46 4.50 26.35
CA PRO A 39 -3.21 5.87 25.90
C PRO A 39 -1.77 6.09 25.44
N VAL A 40 -0.81 5.54 26.17
CA VAL A 40 0.62 5.65 25.82
C VAL A 40 0.90 4.94 24.50
N LEU A 41 0.37 3.72 24.32
CA LEU A 41 0.53 2.96 23.09
C LEU A 41 -0.09 3.68 21.89
N TRP A 42 -1.27 4.29 22.04
CA TRP A 42 -1.88 5.11 20.99
C TRP A 42 -1.07 6.36 20.68
N CYS A 43 -0.48 6.99 21.69
CA CYS A 43 0.42 8.13 21.50
C CYS A 43 1.66 7.71 20.67
N LEU A 44 2.31 6.62 21.04
CA LEU A 44 3.48 6.10 20.33
C LEU A 44 3.13 5.72 18.88
N PHE A 45 2.02 4.99 18.67
CA PHE A 45 1.53 4.66 17.34
C PHE A 45 1.27 5.90 16.49
N THR A 46 0.63 6.92 17.07
CA THR A 46 0.36 8.18 16.37
C THR A 46 1.67 8.88 15.96
N ILE A 47 2.68 8.89 16.84
CA ILE A 47 4.00 9.46 16.53
C ILE A 47 4.63 8.73 15.35
N GLU A 48 4.64 7.41 15.34
CA GLU A 48 5.19 6.61 14.23
C GLU A 48 4.44 6.86 12.92
N VAL A 49 3.11 6.87 12.95
CA VAL A 49 2.27 7.16 11.79
C VAL A 49 2.57 8.54 11.21
N PHE A 50 2.62 9.57 12.05
CA PHE A 50 2.94 10.93 11.58
C PHE A 50 4.39 11.04 11.09
N ALA A 51 5.35 10.37 11.71
CA ALA A 51 6.72 10.33 11.23
C ALA A 51 6.80 9.70 9.83
N GLY A 52 6.08 8.60 9.59
CA GLY A 52 5.96 7.96 8.27
C GLY A 52 5.35 8.87 7.21
N ILE A 53 4.25 9.56 7.55
CA ILE A 53 3.58 10.52 6.65
C ILE A 53 4.51 11.69 6.31
N LEU A 54 5.21 12.26 7.29
CA LEU A 54 6.12 13.38 7.09
C LEU A 54 7.36 13.01 6.27
N LYS A 55 7.78 11.75 6.31
CA LYS A 55 8.89 11.23 5.48
C LYS A 55 8.50 11.07 4.01
N ALA A 56 7.21 10.98 3.67
CA ALA A 56 6.75 10.69 2.31
C ALA A 56 7.37 11.58 1.21
N PRO A 57 7.61 12.90 1.39
CA PRO A 57 8.25 13.76 0.37
C PRO A 57 9.72 13.41 0.06
N THR A 58 10.40 12.67 0.92
CA THR A 58 11.80 12.25 0.68
C THR A 58 11.88 11.04 -0.26
N PHE A 59 10.77 10.37 -0.50
CA PHE A 59 10.68 9.20 -1.35
C PHE A 59 10.17 9.59 -2.74
N ILE A 60 11.08 9.71 -3.70
CA ILE A 60 10.82 10.23 -5.05
C ILE A 60 9.67 9.51 -5.78
N TRP A 61 9.46 8.22 -5.51
CA TRP A 61 8.36 7.46 -6.09
C TRP A 61 6.97 8.00 -5.73
N ASN A 62 6.84 8.72 -4.60
CA ASN A 62 5.57 9.35 -4.25
C ASN A 62 5.24 10.50 -5.19
N GLU A 63 6.23 11.29 -5.60
CA GLU A 63 6.06 12.32 -6.60
C GLU A 63 5.68 11.74 -7.96
N ILE A 64 6.45 10.75 -8.44
CA ILE A 64 6.20 10.07 -9.71
C ILE A 64 4.78 9.47 -9.77
N ARG A 65 4.31 8.89 -8.67
CA ARG A 65 2.98 8.28 -8.61
C ARG A 65 1.86 9.31 -8.52
N LEU A 66 2.05 10.37 -7.73
CA LEU A 66 1.07 11.45 -7.60
C LEU A 66 0.94 12.25 -8.89
N SER A 67 2.03 12.40 -9.65
CA SER A 67 2.02 13.11 -10.94
C SER A 67 1.06 12.49 -11.95
N ARG A 68 0.82 11.17 -11.90
CA ARG A 68 -0.17 10.50 -12.75
C ARG A 68 -1.60 10.93 -12.44
N SER A 69 -1.92 11.08 -11.16
CA SER A 69 -3.22 11.61 -10.73
C SER A 69 -3.37 13.09 -11.10
N LEU A 70 -2.28 13.88 -10.96
CA LEU A 70 -2.25 15.28 -11.38
C LEU A 70 -2.40 15.41 -12.90
N ALA A 71 -1.71 14.58 -13.68
CA ALA A 71 -1.84 14.54 -15.13
C ALA A 71 -3.27 14.22 -15.57
N LEU A 72 -3.91 13.21 -14.97
CA LEU A 72 -5.33 12.92 -15.20
C LEU A 72 -6.23 14.11 -14.89
N PHE A 73 -6.00 14.78 -13.77
CA PHE A 73 -6.77 15.97 -13.38
C PHE A 73 -6.63 17.12 -14.37
N GLN A 74 -5.46 17.25 -15.00
CA GLN A 74 -5.18 18.25 -16.04
C GLN A 74 -5.60 17.80 -17.45
N GLY A 75 -6.23 16.62 -17.60
CA GLY A 75 -6.72 16.10 -18.87
C GLY A 75 -5.70 15.34 -19.73
N PHE A 76 -4.53 15.02 -19.18
CA PHE A 76 -3.55 14.19 -19.88
C PHE A 76 -3.91 12.71 -19.81
N HIS A 77 -3.52 11.97 -20.84
CA HIS A 77 -3.61 10.50 -20.87
C HIS A 77 -2.43 9.89 -20.11
N ILE A 78 -2.72 9.00 -19.14
CA ILE A 78 -1.69 8.28 -18.40
C ILE A 78 -1.37 6.89 -18.97
N TYR A 79 -2.12 6.45 -19.96
CA TYR A 79 -1.93 5.19 -20.68
C TYR A 79 -1.58 5.50 -22.14
N PRO A 80 -0.30 5.78 -22.47
CA PRO A 80 0.10 6.00 -23.84
C PRO A 80 0.04 4.71 -24.65
N GLY A 81 -0.44 4.79 -25.88
CA GLY A 81 -0.45 3.67 -26.82
C GLY A 81 0.95 3.24 -27.24
N GLU A 82 1.07 2.05 -27.88
CA GLU A 82 2.35 1.51 -28.33
C GLU A 82 3.08 2.45 -29.29
N HIS A 83 2.35 3.03 -30.23
CA HIS A 83 2.88 3.89 -31.29
C HIS A 83 2.54 5.38 -31.08
N GLU A 84 1.99 5.72 -29.92
CA GLU A 84 1.60 7.08 -29.61
C GLU A 84 2.84 7.95 -29.36
N LEU A 85 2.77 9.19 -29.83
CA LEU A 85 3.80 10.19 -29.51
C LEU A 85 3.71 10.57 -28.03
N GLY A 86 4.87 10.95 -27.42
CA GLY A 86 4.92 11.33 -26.00
C GLY A 86 3.97 12.46 -25.60
N PRO A 87 3.84 12.76 -24.31
CA PRO A 87 4.71 12.29 -23.23
C PRO A 87 4.39 10.88 -22.71
N ILE A 88 5.43 10.12 -22.42
CA ILE A 88 5.34 8.76 -21.87
C ILE A 88 5.56 8.82 -20.37
N ILE A 89 4.47 8.73 -19.62
CA ILE A 89 4.53 8.72 -18.14
C ILE A 89 4.20 7.36 -17.54
N GLY A 90 3.84 6.43 -18.35
CA GLY A 90 3.54 5.03 -18.13
C GLY A 90 3.00 4.65 -16.75
N THR A 91 2.00 3.81 -16.73
CA THR A 91 1.59 3.11 -15.50
C THR A 91 1.18 1.69 -15.86
N LEU A 92 1.70 0.72 -15.10
CA LEU A 92 1.40 -0.70 -15.27
C LEU A 92 0.16 -1.13 -14.45
N HIS A 93 -0.49 -0.19 -13.79
CA HIS A 93 -1.59 -0.48 -12.87
C HIS A 93 -2.91 0.12 -13.36
N PRO A 94 -4.06 -0.52 -13.05
CA PRO A 94 -5.37 0.03 -13.33
C PRO A 94 -5.64 1.35 -12.59
N PRO A 95 -6.64 2.14 -13.03
CA PRO A 95 -6.75 3.56 -12.68
C PRO A 95 -7.40 3.88 -11.33
N ILE A 96 -8.10 2.93 -10.69
CA ILE A 96 -8.86 3.23 -9.44
C ILE A 96 -7.95 3.81 -8.36
N SER A 97 -6.70 3.32 -8.25
CA SER A 97 -5.73 3.88 -7.32
C SER A 97 -5.35 5.33 -7.64
N HIS A 98 -5.26 5.70 -8.92
CA HIS A 98 -4.98 7.07 -9.32
C HIS A 98 -6.17 7.99 -9.06
N PHE A 99 -7.40 7.50 -9.23
CA PHE A 99 -8.61 8.26 -8.90
C PHE A 99 -8.73 8.57 -7.41
N LEU A 100 -8.26 7.66 -6.54
CA LEU A 100 -8.20 7.94 -5.10
C LEU A 100 -7.41 9.23 -4.80
N PHE A 101 -6.26 9.41 -5.43
CA PHE A 101 -5.39 10.56 -5.18
C PHE A 101 -5.82 11.85 -5.90
N LEU A 102 -6.89 11.85 -6.71
CA LEU A 102 -7.47 13.08 -7.27
C LEU A 102 -7.93 14.07 -6.18
N LEU A 103 -8.22 13.57 -4.98
CA LEU A 103 -8.60 14.41 -3.85
C LEU A 103 -7.51 15.38 -3.39
N VAL A 104 -6.25 15.11 -3.68
CA VAL A 104 -5.10 15.91 -3.20
C VAL A 104 -4.35 16.67 -4.30
N VAL A 105 -4.65 16.42 -5.58
CA VAL A 105 -3.93 17.05 -6.70
C VAL A 105 -4.24 18.54 -6.91
N ALA A 106 -5.26 19.07 -6.26
CA ALA A 106 -5.55 20.51 -6.25
C ALA A 106 -4.53 21.32 -5.43
N ILE A 107 -3.71 20.65 -4.60
CA ILE A 107 -2.67 21.28 -3.78
C ILE A 107 -1.48 21.61 -4.68
N ARG A 108 -1.13 22.89 -4.78
CA ARG A 108 -0.08 23.38 -5.69
C ARG A 108 1.35 23.20 -5.17
N ASP A 109 1.53 23.08 -3.86
CA ASP A 109 2.84 22.81 -3.27
C ASP A 109 3.13 21.31 -3.29
N PRO A 110 4.21 20.84 -3.95
CA PRO A 110 4.46 19.40 -4.13
C PRO A 110 4.67 18.68 -2.80
N THR A 111 5.33 19.30 -1.83
CA THR A 111 5.55 18.72 -0.50
C THR A 111 4.23 18.47 0.21
N THR A 112 3.37 19.47 0.26
CA THR A 112 2.07 19.39 0.91
C THR A 112 1.15 18.38 0.19
N ALA A 113 1.19 18.35 -1.14
CA ALA A 113 0.42 17.38 -1.93
C ALA A 113 0.86 15.92 -1.63
N ILE A 114 2.17 15.67 -1.54
CA ILE A 114 2.70 14.35 -1.22
C ILE A 114 2.35 13.95 0.22
N VAL A 115 2.49 14.85 1.19
CA VAL A 115 2.09 14.59 2.59
C VAL A 115 0.59 14.29 2.68
N ALA A 116 -0.25 15.06 2.00
CA ALA A 116 -1.69 14.82 1.96
C ALA A 116 -2.04 13.49 1.27
N GLY A 117 -1.34 13.14 0.20
CA GLY A 117 -1.48 11.84 -0.48
C GLY A 117 -1.09 10.66 0.42
N SER A 118 0.01 10.78 1.17
CA SER A 118 0.43 9.79 2.17
C SER A 118 -0.58 9.65 3.31
N LEU A 119 -1.10 10.77 3.82
CA LEU A 119 -2.17 10.77 4.83
C LEU A 119 -3.43 10.06 4.31
N LEU A 120 -3.80 10.28 3.05
CA LEU A 120 -4.94 9.62 2.42
C LEU A 120 -4.72 8.11 2.29
N ALA A 121 -3.54 7.67 1.82
CA ALA A 121 -3.17 6.26 1.75
C ALA A 121 -3.26 5.59 3.13
N CYS A 122 -2.66 6.21 4.14
CA CYS A 122 -2.70 5.78 5.53
C CYS A 122 -4.15 5.67 6.05
N THR A 123 -4.95 6.70 5.82
CA THR A 123 -6.36 6.74 6.25
C THR A 123 -7.16 5.59 5.63
N VAL A 124 -6.99 5.33 4.35
CA VAL A 124 -7.73 4.28 3.62
C VAL A 124 -7.35 2.89 4.15
N VAL A 125 -6.05 2.61 4.34
CA VAL A 125 -5.57 1.32 4.85
C VAL A 125 -6.03 1.08 6.29
N PHE A 126 -5.83 2.04 7.19
CA PHE A 126 -6.20 1.87 8.60
C PHE A 126 -7.71 1.93 8.84
N SER A 127 -8.49 2.65 8.00
CA SER A 127 -9.96 2.59 8.06
C SER A 127 -10.49 1.21 7.67
N ALA A 128 -9.94 0.60 6.62
CA ALA A 128 -10.31 -0.76 6.22
C ALA A 128 -9.95 -1.79 7.31
N LEU A 129 -8.78 -1.63 7.95
CA LEU A 129 -8.35 -2.43 9.08
C LEU A 129 -9.32 -2.29 10.27
N GLY A 130 -9.64 -1.06 10.65
CA GLY A 130 -10.62 -0.77 11.71
C GLY A 130 -11.99 -1.37 11.42
N PHE A 131 -12.45 -1.26 10.18
CA PHE A 131 -13.71 -1.88 9.73
C PHE A 131 -13.68 -3.41 9.90
N ALA A 132 -12.57 -4.07 9.54
CA ALA A 132 -12.41 -5.51 9.72
C ALA A 132 -12.53 -5.91 11.19
N PHE A 133 -11.88 -5.19 12.10
CA PHE A 133 -11.97 -5.49 13.54
C PHE A 133 -13.34 -5.19 14.12
N VAL A 134 -13.93 -4.03 13.80
CA VAL A 134 -15.27 -3.67 14.29
C VAL A 134 -16.32 -4.71 13.89
N ARG A 135 -16.26 -5.20 12.66
CA ARG A 135 -17.26 -6.14 12.14
C ARG A 135 -17.09 -7.57 12.65
N ASN A 136 -15.87 -8.00 12.93
CA ASN A 136 -15.57 -9.37 13.36
C ASN A 136 -15.57 -9.58 14.87
N VAL A 137 -15.56 -8.50 15.69
CA VAL A 137 -15.68 -8.62 17.15
C VAL A 137 -17.12 -8.78 17.56
N PRO A 138 -17.44 -9.80 18.38
CA PRO A 138 -18.79 -9.93 18.94
C PRO A 138 -19.15 -8.73 19.83
N PRO A 139 -20.44 -8.44 20.00
CA PRO A 139 -20.91 -7.38 20.90
C PRO A 139 -20.84 -7.85 22.36
N ILE A 140 -19.64 -7.93 22.91
CA ILE A 140 -19.35 -8.32 24.29
C ILE A 140 -18.86 -7.15 25.12
N SER A 141 -18.87 -7.31 26.45
CA SER A 141 -18.23 -6.38 27.38
C SER A 141 -16.72 -6.23 27.02
N GLY A 142 -16.20 -5.00 27.01
CA GLY A 142 -14.80 -4.73 26.62
C GLY A 142 -14.51 -4.80 25.12
N ARG A 143 -15.53 -4.89 24.26
CA ARG A 143 -15.37 -4.94 22.79
C ARG A 143 -14.43 -3.88 22.24
N TRP A 144 -14.58 -2.62 22.66
CA TRP A 144 -13.76 -1.52 22.16
C TRP A 144 -12.29 -1.59 22.59
N ALA A 145 -12.02 -2.12 23.79
CA ALA A 145 -10.64 -2.37 24.21
C ALA A 145 -9.99 -3.47 23.37
N MET A 146 -10.75 -4.53 23.05
CA MET A 146 -10.26 -5.60 22.16
C MET A 146 -9.99 -5.08 20.75
N ILE A 147 -10.90 -4.29 20.18
CA ILE A 147 -10.72 -3.66 18.88
C ILE A 147 -9.47 -2.79 18.89
N SER A 148 -9.34 -1.93 19.90
CA SER A 148 -8.21 -1.02 20.07
C SER A 148 -6.88 -1.76 20.18
N ALA A 149 -6.80 -2.79 21.02
CA ALA A 149 -5.59 -3.58 21.21
C ALA A 149 -5.19 -4.37 19.94
N SER A 150 -6.17 -4.98 19.26
CA SER A 150 -5.92 -5.70 18.00
C SER A 150 -5.51 -4.75 16.87
N PHE A 151 -6.12 -3.55 16.84
CA PHE A 151 -5.75 -2.51 15.90
C PHE A 151 -4.31 -2.04 16.11
N LEU A 152 -3.91 -1.77 17.36
CA LEU A 152 -2.54 -1.39 17.70
C LEU A 152 -1.54 -2.51 17.38
N PHE A 153 -1.86 -3.75 17.73
CA PHE A 153 -1.00 -4.90 17.38
C PHE A 153 -0.76 -4.99 15.87
N CYS A 154 -1.82 -5.00 15.09
CA CYS A 154 -1.71 -5.07 13.63
C CYS A 154 -1.10 -3.79 13.05
N GLY A 155 -1.47 -2.63 13.57
CA GLY A 155 -0.97 -1.33 13.14
C GLY A 155 0.54 -1.19 13.32
N PHE A 156 1.08 -1.55 14.47
CA PHE A 156 2.53 -1.55 14.70
C PHE A 156 3.25 -2.53 13.76
N LEU A 157 2.73 -3.74 13.55
CA LEU A 157 3.32 -4.68 12.59
C LEU A 157 3.32 -4.12 11.15
N ILE A 158 2.28 -3.39 10.76
CA ILE A 158 2.20 -2.73 9.44
C ILE A 158 3.24 -1.62 9.33
N VAL A 159 3.44 -0.84 10.37
CA VAL A 159 4.41 0.28 10.39
C VAL A 159 5.85 -0.22 10.37
N GLU A 160 6.14 -1.31 11.09
CA GLU A 160 7.49 -1.84 11.24
C GLU A 160 7.95 -2.74 10.10
N SER A 161 7.03 -3.33 9.34
CA SER A 161 7.38 -4.18 8.20
C SER A 161 7.59 -3.37 6.95
N GLU A 162 8.76 -3.47 6.33
CA GLU A 162 9.12 -2.74 5.10
C GLU A 162 8.13 -3.01 3.97
N GLY A 163 7.67 -4.24 3.83
CA GLY A 163 6.69 -4.62 2.82
C GLY A 163 5.35 -3.89 2.97
N THR A 164 4.81 -3.81 4.19
CA THR A 164 3.51 -3.18 4.47
C THR A 164 3.62 -1.68 4.69
N TYR A 165 4.76 -1.17 5.18
CA TYR A 165 5.02 0.26 5.34
C TYR A 165 4.81 1.03 4.04
N ASN A 166 5.37 0.54 2.94
CA ASN A 166 5.19 1.16 1.62
C ASN A 166 3.72 1.23 1.20
N ALA A 167 2.91 0.21 1.51
CA ALA A 167 1.48 0.23 1.20
C ALA A 167 0.72 1.25 2.06
N ALA A 168 1.09 1.43 3.32
CA ALA A 168 0.38 2.31 4.24
C ALA A 168 0.77 3.79 4.10
N PHE A 169 2.05 4.10 3.81
CA PHE A 169 2.58 5.47 3.85
C PHE A 169 3.00 6.04 2.50
N SER A 170 3.09 5.21 1.46
CA SER A 170 3.42 5.70 0.13
C SER A 170 2.17 5.96 -0.70
N ILE A 171 2.27 6.92 -1.62
CA ILE A 171 1.30 7.10 -2.69
C ILE A 171 1.45 5.92 -3.65
N HIS A 172 0.78 4.83 -3.33
CA HIS A 172 0.92 3.58 -4.06
C HIS A 172 -0.43 2.94 -4.34
N THR A 173 -0.49 2.16 -5.40
CA THR A 173 -1.68 1.38 -5.77
C THR A 173 -2.05 0.34 -4.71
N ASP A 174 -1.10 -0.06 -3.87
CA ASP A 174 -1.26 -1.06 -2.82
C ASP A 174 -2.23 -0.61 -1.73
N ALA A 175 -2.23 0.68 -1.38
CA ALA A 175 -3.13 1.21 -0.36
C ALA A 175 -4.60 0.95 -0.71
N ALA A 176 -5.02 1.35 -1.91
CA ALA A 176 -6.38 1.13 -2.38
C ALA A 176 -6.70 -0.37 -2.55
N ALA A 177 -5.77 -1.15 -3.14
CA ALA A 177 -5.95 -2.58 -3.36
C ALA A 177 -6.12 -3.34 -2.04
N LEU A 178 -5.27 -3.09 -1.03
CA LEU A 178 -5.35 -3.70 0.30
C LEU A 178 -6.65 -3.31 1.02
N ALA A 179 -7.00 -2.03 0.96
CA ALA A 179 -8.21 -1.55 1.62
C ALA A 179 -9.47 -2.20 1.06
N PHE A 180 -9.64 -2.22 -0.27
CA PHE A 180 -10.78 -2.85 -0.90
C PHE A 180 -10.78 -4.37 -0.70
N ALA A 181 -9.64 -5.05 -0.78
CA ALA A 181 -9.55 -6.48 -0.52
C ALA A 181 -9.87 -6.82 0.95
N THR A 182 -9.45 -5.98 1.91
CA THR A 182 -9.81 -6.11 3.32
C THR A 182 -11.33 -5.97 3.52
N VAL A 183 -11.94 -4.99 2.87
CA VAL A 183 -13.40 -4.80 2.89
C VAL A 183 -14.11 -6.03 2.28
N ALA A 184 -13.59 -6.55 1.15
CA ALA A 184 -14.13 -7.75 0.52
C ALA A 184 -14.08 -8.98 1.46
N CYS A 185 -12.92 -9.24 2.06
CA CYS A 185 -12.76 -10.32 3.05
C CYS A 185 -13.68 -10.11 4.26
N THR A 186 -13.82 -8.88 4.74
CA THR A 186 -14.66 -8.55 5.90
C THR A 186 -16.14 -8.82 5.63
N PHE A 187 -16.64 -8.51 4.44
CA PHE A 187 -18.03 -8.84 4.06
C PHE A 187 -18.23 -10.35 3.88
N ALA A 188 -17.21 -11.05 3.38
CA ALA A 188 -17.25 -12.50 3.20
C ALA A 188 -17.11 -13.30 4.50
N SER A 189 -16.37 -12.78 5.50
CA SER A 189 -16.06 -13.45 6.77
C SER A 189 -17.08 -13.20 7.89
N SER A 190 -18.23 -12.60 7.59
CA SER A 190 -19.23 -12.26 8.61
C SER A 190 -19.64 -13.49 9.44
N ARG A 191 -19.57 -13.37 10.78
CA ARG A 191 -20.01 -14.40 11.74
C ARG A 191 -21.48 -14.77 11.60
N ASN A 192 -22.29 -13.85 11.09
CA ASN A 192 -23.69 -14.10 10.77
C ASN A 192 -23.78 -14.69 9.36
N ARG A 193 -24.85 -15.47 9.11
CA ARG A 193 -25.14 -16.03 7.79
C ARG A 193 -24.98 -14.94 6.72
N MET A 194 -24.20 -15.22 5.68
CA MET A 194 -23.91 -14.26 4.62
C MET A 194 -25.22 -13.81 3.95
N THR A 195 -25.50 -12.52 4.03
CA THR A 195 -26.65 -11.92 3.33
C THR A 195 -26.33 -11.73 1.84
N THR A 196 -27.35 -11.61 1.01
CA THR A 196 -27.15 -11.30 -0.41
C THR A 196 -26.46 -9.94 -0.59
N ALA A 197 -26.78 -8.95 0.24
CA ALA A 197 -26.10 -7.65 0.23
C ALA A 197 -24.61 -7.77 0.55
N SER A 198 -24.23 -8.53 1.61
CA SER A 198 -22.81 -8.76 1.96
C SER A 198 -22.05 -9.46 0.83
N LEU A 199 -22.69 -10.39 0.11
CA LEU A 199 -22.11 -11.09 -1.03
C LEU A 199 -21.81 -10.11 -2.18
N TRP A 200 -22.75 -9.25 -2.56
CA TRP A 200 -22.58 -8.25 -3.60
C TRP A 200 -21.54 -7.19 -3.21
N MET A 201 -21.53 -6.74 -1.95
CA MET A 201 -20.53 -5.80 -1.44
C MET A 201 -19.12 -6.40 -1.46
N SER A 202 -18.99 -7.70 -1.10
CA SER A 202 -17.71 -8.41 -1.23
C SER A 202 -17.23 -8.49 -2.67
N ALA A 203 -18.12 -8.85 -3.61
CA ALA A 203 -17.81 -8.94 -5.04
C ALA A 203 -17.42 -7.57 -5.63
N ALA A 204 -18.15 -6.50 -5.30
CA ALA A 204 -17.84 -5.15 -5.74
C ALA A 204 -16.49 -4.66 -5.20
N ALA A 205 -16.20 -4.93 -3.92
CA ALA A 205 -14.92 -4.60 -3.32
C ALA A 205 -13.76 -5.39 -3.95
N CYS A 206 -13.97 -6.67 -4.35
CA CYS A 206 -13.01 -7.44 -5.14
C CYS A 206 -12.72 -6.78 -6.49
N ALA A 207 -13.75 -6.34 -7.21
CA ALA A 207 -13.60 -5.66 -8.50
C ALA A 207 -12.79 -4.36 -8.35
N LEU A 208 -13.08 -3.55 -7.33
CA LEU A 208 -12.33 -2.32 -7.02
C LEU A 208 -10.89 -2.61 -6.61
N ALA A 209 -10.64 -3.68 -5.84
CA ALA A 209 -9.28 -4.08 -5.47
C ALA A 209 -8.44 -4.44 -6.72
N ILE A 210 -8.98 -5.26 -7.64
CA ILE A 210 -8.31 -5.65 -8.88
C ILE A 210 -8.12 -4.43 -9.79
N ALA A 211 -9.11 -3.55 -9.88
CA ALA A 211 -9.02 -2.31 -10.65
C ALA A 211 -8.12 -1.24 -9.99
N SER A 212 -7.66 -1.47 -8.76
CA SER A 212 -6.58 -0.71 -8.13
C SER A 212 -5.21 -1.32 -8.42
N LYS A 213 -5.08 -2.64 -8.31
CA LYS A 213 -3.85 -3.39 -8.63
C LYS A 213 -4.20 -4.84 -9.00
N GLN A 214 -3.93 -5.21 -10.23
CA GLN A 214 -4.32 -6.52 -10.78
C GLN A 214 -3.69 -7.72 -10.03
N THR A 215 -2.54 -7.54 -9.40
CA THR A 215 -1.84 -8.60 -8.66
C THR A 215 -2.59 -9.06 -7.40
N ILE A 216 -3.62 -8.33 -6.93
CA ILE A 216 -4.46 -8.72 -5.77
C ILE A 216 -5.50 -9.81 -6.13
N ALA A 217 -5.66 -10.16 -7.41
CA ALA A 217 -6.67 -11.11 -7.88
C ALA A 217 -6.71 -12.45 -7.13
N PRO A 218 -5.60 -13.06 -6.63
CA PRO A 218 -5.66 -14.29 -5.84
C PRO A 218 -6.52 -14.21 -4.58
N VAL A 219 -6.76 -13.02 -4.03
CA VAL A 219 -7.67 -12.85 -2.88
C VAL A 219 -9.11 -13.24 -3.23
N VAL A 220 -9.53 -13.02 -4.49
CA VAL A 220 -10.86 -13.45 -4.96
C VAL A 220 -11.00 -14.97 -4.91
N LEU A 221 -9.93 -15.70 -5.25
CA LEU A 221 -9.91 -17.17 -5.14
C LEU A 221 -10.04 -17.61 -3.68
N ALA A 222 -9.32 -16.96 -2.76
CA ALA A 222 -9.41 -17.25 -1.32
C ALA A 222 -10.85 -17.01 -0.80
N ILE A 223 -11.47 -15.90 -1.16
CA ILE A 223 -12.87 -15.58 -0.80
C ILE A 223 -13.83 -16.62 -1.41
N SER A 224 -13.66 -16.96 -2.68
CA SER A 224 -14.49 -17.93 -3.38
C SER A 224 -14.46 -19.30 -2.68
N LEU A 225 -13.26 -19.78 -2.37
CA LEU A 225 -13.06 -21.06 -1.66
C LEU A 225 -13.65 -21.02 -0.25
N TYR A 226 -13.44 -19.93 0.48
CA TYR A 226 -14.02 -19.75 1.81
C TYR A 226 -15.55 -19.79 1.77
N ILE A 227 -16.20 -19.09 0.83
CA ILE A 227 -17.65 -19.11 0.64
C ILE A 227 -18.14 -20.53 0.26
N ALA A 228 -17.42 -21.23 -0.63
CA ALA A 228 -17.76 -22.60 -0.98
C ALA A 228 -17.78 -23.53 0.24
N ILE A 229 -16.81 -23.38 1.14
CA ILE A 229 -16.67 -24.20 2.36
C ILE A 229 -17.75 -23.80 3.38
N THR A 230 -17.96 -22.51 3.64
CA THR A 230 -18.83 -22.04 4.74
C THR A 230 -20.30 -21.99 4.38
N GLU A 231 -20.64 -21.54 3.15
CA GLU A 231 -22.00 -21.26 2.72
C GLU A 231 -22.54 -22.27 1.68
N GLY A 232 -21.63 -23.06 1.07
CA GLY A 232 -21.94 -24.09 0.10
C GLY A 232 -22.06 -23.61 -1.35
N GLY A 233 -22.27 -24.57 -2.28
CA GLY A 233 -22.16 -24.37 -3.72
C GLY A 233 -23.12 -23.32 -4.30
N LYS A 234 -24.34 -23.19 -3.77
CA LYS A 234 -25.30 -22.18 -4.26
C LYS A 234 -24.80 -20.75 -4.00
N ARG A 235 -24.30 -20.46 -2.80
CA ARG A 235 -23.74 -19.14 -2.45
C ARG A 235 -22.43 -18.87 -3.18
N PHE A 236 -21.59 -19.88 -3.36
CA PHE A 236 -20.41 -19.81 -4.20
C PHE A 236 -20.75 -19.39 -5.64
N ALA A 237 -21.72 -20.05 -6.28
CA ALA A 237 -22.16 -19.70 -7.64
C ALA A 237 -22.72 -18.26 -7.70
N GLN A 238 -23.49 -17.83 -6.70
CA GLN A 238 -23.99 -16.45 -6.58
C GLN A 238 -22.83 -15.45 -6.44
N PHE A 239 -21.78 -15.76 -5.68
CA PHE A 239 -20.61 -14.89 -5.54
C PHE A 239 -19.83 -14.78 -6.86
N LEU A 240 -19.64 -15.89 -7.59
CA LEU A 240 -18.99 -15.86 -8.89
C LEU A 240 -19.80 -14.99 -9.89
N LEU A 241 -21.11 -15.17 -9.93
CA LEU A 241 -21.97 -14.34 -10.79
C LEU A 241 -21.86 -12.85 -10.41
N ALA A 242 -21.94 -12.52 -9.12
CA ALA A 242 -21.79 -11.15 -8.63
C ALA A 242 -20.42 -10.57 -8.99
N SER A 243 -19.34 -11.37 -8.87
CA SER A 243 -17.98 -10.95 -9.23
C SER A 243 -17.83 -10.69 -10.72
N VAL A 244 -18.42 -11.54 -11.58
CA VAL A 244 -18.44 -11.32 -13.03
C VAL A 244 -19.23 -10.05 -13.37
N VAL A 245 -20.43 -9.90 -12.83
CA VAL A 245 -21.27 -8.73 -13.10
C VAL A 245 -20.59 -7.45 -12.66
N THR A 246 -20.10 -7.38 -11.42
CA THR A 246 -19.43 -6.17 -10.89
C THR A 246 -18.12 -5.88 -11.63
N GLY A 247 -17.33 -6.91 -11.92
CA GLY A 247 -16.08 -6.79 -12.66
C GLY A 247 -16.29 -6.32 -14.09
N CYS A 248 -17.23 -6.93 -14.83
CA CYS A 248 -17.56 -6.52 -16.21
C CYS A 248 -18.16 -5.10 -16.25
N SER A 249 -19.04 -4.75 -15.30
CA SER A 249 -19.62 -3.40 -15.23
C SER A 249 -18.53 -2.34 -14.96
N LEU A 250 -17.62 -2.61 -14.02
CA LEU A 250 -16.50 -1.69 -13.74
C LEU A 250 -15.55 -1.59 -14.94
N LEU A 251 -15.21 -2.72 -15.57
CA LEU A 251 -14.37 -2.71 -16.77
C LEU A 251 -15.03 -1.93 -17.91
N ALA A 252 -16.32 -2.14 -18.17
CA ALA A 252 -17.07 -1.40 -19.19
C ALA A 252 -17.04 0.11 -18.89
N LEU A 253 -17.24 0.51 -17.63
CA LEU A 253 -17.13 1.90 -17.21
C LEU A 253 -15.73 2.45 -17.47
N LEU A 254 -14.67 1.73 -17.10
CA LEU A 254 -13.30 2.17 -17.33
C LEU A 254 -12.98 2.31 -18.82
N LEU A 255 -13.41 1.36 -19.64
CA LEU A 255 -13.21 1.38 -21.10
C LEU A 255 -14.07 2.45 -21.80
N SER A 256 -15.12 2.98 -21.18
CA SER A 256 -15.88 4.12 -21.73
C SER A 256 -15.17 5.47 -21.54
N ILE A 257 -14.25 5.57 -20.57
CA ILE A 257 -13.52 6.82 -20.26
C ILE A 257 -12.03 6.76 -20.62
N LEU A 258 -11.47 5.57 -20.87
CA LEU A 258 -10.07 5.37 -21.19
C LEU A 258 -9.92 4.76 -22.58
N PRO A 259 -8.85 5.10 -23.33
CA PRO A 259 -8.53 4.45 -24.60
C PRO A 259 -8.26 2.95 -24.38
N ALA A 260 -9.22 2.09 -24.75
CA ALA A 260 -9.22 0.66 -24.42
C ALA A 260 -7.90 -0.05 -24.81
N ARG A 261 -7.43 0.17 -26.07
CA ARG A 261 -6.20 -0.44 -26.58
C ARG A 261 -4.97 0.00 -25.78
N ALA A 262 -4.83 1.28 -25.49
CA ALA A 262 -3.72 1.83 -24.74
C ALA A 262 -3.76 1.39 -23.27
N PHE A 263 -4.95 1.36 -22.65
CA PHE A 263 -5.14 0.85 -21.30
C PHE A 263 -4.70 -0.61 -21.18
N LEU A 264 -5.17 -1.50 -22.07
CA LEU A 264 -4.81 -2.92 -22.06
C LEU A 264 -3.32 -3.13 -22.37
N PHE A 265 -2.75 -2.35 -23.29
CA PHE A 265 -1.31 -2.38 -23.58
C PHE A 265 -0.48 -2.13 -22.33
N ASN A 266 -0.76 -1.06 -21.58
CA ASN A 266 0.02 -0.71 -20.39
C ASN A 266 -0.23 -1.67 -19.22
N THR A 267 -1.48 -2.06 -18.96
CA THR A 267 -1.82 -2.81 -17.74
C THR A 267 -1.65 -4.33 -17.88
N LEU A 268 -1.73 -4.87 -19.08
CA LEU A 268 -1.59 -6.32 -19.32
C LEU A 268 -0.34 -6.66 -20.13
N ILE A 269 -0.16 -6.04 -21.31
CA ILE A 269 0.91 -6.43 -22.23
C ILE A 269 2.28 -6.06 -21.66
N LEU A 270 2.52 -4.80 -21.34
CA LEU A 270 3.79 -4.37 -20.76
C LEU A 270 4.08 -5.09 -19.44
N ALA A 271 3.08 -5.22 -18.57
CA ALA A 271 3.26 -5.90 -17.28
C ALA A 271 3.63 -7.39 -17.43
N ALA A 272 3.10 -8.07 -18.46
CA ALA A 272 3.37 -9.49 -18.73
C ALA A 272 4.75 -9.73 -19.34
N HIS A 273 5.31 -8.76 -20.10
CA HIS A 273 6.58 -8.91 -20.83
C HIS A 273 7.81 -8.48 -20.01
N ARG A 274 7.64 -8.03 -18.76
CA ARG A 274 8.77 -7.66 -17.91
C ARG A 274 9.64 -8.88 -17.57
N PRO A 275 10.96 -8.82 -17.81
CA PRO A 275 11.86 -9.94 -17.56
C PRO A 275 12.07 -10.20 -16.07
N LEU A 276 12.55 -11.39 -15.74
CA LEU A 276 13.04 -11.71 -14.41
C LEU A 276 14.43 -11.11 -14.20
N LYS A 277 14.75 -10.73 -12.97
CA LYS A 277 16.09 -10.29 -12.56
C LYS A 277 17.10 -11.43 -12.75
N PRO A 278 18.33 -11.16 -13.20
CA PRO A 278 19.34 -12.23 -13.43
C PRO A 278 19.63 -13.06 -12.17
N ASP A 279 19.64 -12.42 -11.02
CA ASP A 279 19.95 -12.98 -9.70
C ASP A 279 18.69 -13.40 -8.91
N TYR A 280 17.59 -13.72 -9.61
CA TYR A 280 16.28 -14.00 -9.01
C TYR A 280 16.32 -15.04 -7.89
N ARG A 281 17.22 -16.03 -7.95
CA ARG A 281 17.36 -17.06 -6.90
C ARG A 281 17.88 -16.47 -5.57
N GLN A 282 18.86 -15.57 -5.66
CA GLN A 282 19.43 -14.88 -4.48
C GLN A 282 18.41 -13.92 -3.89
N ILE A 283 17.69 -13.20 -4.73
CA ILE A 283 16.60 -12.31 -4.33
C ILE A 283 15.51 -13.11 -3.60
N LEU A 284 15.06 -14.25 -4.14
CA LEU A 284 14.08 -15.11 -3.45
C LEU A 284 14.59 -15.59 -2.10
N ALA A 285 15.84 -16.02 -2.00
CA ALA A 285 16.43 -16.46 -0.75
C ALA A 285 16.54 -15.32 0.29
N GLY A 286 16.94 -14.12 -0.15
CA GLY A 286 16.98 -12.91 0.70
C GLY A 286 15.60 -12.51 1.18
N THR A 287 14.64 -12.44 0.27
CA THR A 287 13.23 -12.12 0.55
C THR A 287 12.61 -13.12 1.52
N TYR A 288 12.87 -14.41 1.34
CA TYR A 288 12.40 -15.43 2.27
C TYR A 288 13.00 -15.24 3.69
N ARG A 289 14.30 -14.91 3.79
CA ARG A 289 14.94 -14.64 5.09
C ARG A 289 14.34 -13.43 5.80
N MET A 290 14.12 -12.34 5.06
CA MET A 290 13.52 -11.12 5.60
C MET A 290 12.05 -11.36 5.94
N GLY A 291 11.25 -11.84 5.00
CA GLY A 291 9.81 -12.04 5.19
C GLY A 291 9.47 -13.01 6.31
N ARG A 292 10.29 -14.05 6.55
CA ARG A 292 10.07 -14.94 7.70
C ARG A 292 10.26 -14.22 9.04
N LEU A 293 11.24 -13.32 9.15
CA LEU A 293 11.48 -12.57 10.39
C LEU A 293 10.33 -11.59 10.67
N GLU A 294 9.89 -10.87 9.65
CA GLU A 294 8.73 -9.97 9.76
C GLU A 294 7.41 -10.71 10.03
N ALA A 295 7.27 -11.94 9.52
CA ALA A 295 6.08 -12.76 9.73
C ALA A 295 6.02 -13.46 11.10
N LEU A 296 7.15 -13.66 11.79
CA LEU A 296 7.20 -14.41 13.06
C LEU A 296 6.21 -13.91 14.11
N PRO A 297 6.06 -12.58 14.36
CA PRO A 297 5.11 -12.09 15.36
C PRO A 297 3.66 -12.47 15.09
N ALA A 298 3.31 -12.75 13.82
CA ALA A 298 1.98 -13.19 13.42
C ALA A 298 1.87 -14.71 13.30
N ILE A 299 2.90 -15.38 12.80
CA ILE A 299 2.88 -16.85 12.61
C ILE A 299 2.79 -17.59 13.93
N PHE A 300 3.56 -17.20 14.94
CA PHE A 300 3.54 -17.87 16.25
C PHE A 300 2.17 -17.88 16.90
N PRO A 301 1.47 -16.73 17.07
CA PRO A 301 0.12 -16.73 17.59
C PRO A 301 -0.84 -17.59 16.75
N LEU A 302 -0.77 -17.48 15.42
CA LEU A 302 -1.65 -18.23 14.54
C LEU A 302 -1.45 -19.74 14.66
N LEU A 303 -0.22 -20.23 14.63
CA LEU A 303 0.08 -21.66 14.79
C LEU A 303 -0.38 -22.18 16.15
N PHE A 304 -0.04 -21.44 17.23
CA PHE A 304 -0.47 -21.83 18.57
C PHE A 304 -1.99 -21.91 18.67
N LEU A 305 -2.70 -20.87 18.22
CA LEU A 305 -4.14 -20.79 18.31
C LEU A 305 -4.84 -21.76 17.37
N ALA A 306 -4.26 -22.04 16.19
CA ALA A 306 -4.77 -23.06 15.27
C ALA A 306 -4.66 -24.47 15.86
N ILE A 307 -3.48 -24.82 16.41
CA ILE A 307 -3.26 -26.12 17.09
C ILE A 307 -4.19 -26.23 18.29
N TRP A 308 -4.30 -25.17 19.09
CA TRP A 308 -5.21 -25.11 20.23
C TRP A 308 -6.66 -25.34 19.82
N SER A 309 -7.13 -24.62 18.80
CA SER A 309 -8.48 -24.78 18.26
C SER A 309 -8.75 -26.19 17.79
N TRP A 310 -7.80 -26.77 17.05
CA TRP A 310 -7.91 -28.12 16.50
C TRP A 310 -8.01 -29.17 17.61
N ASN A 311 -7.15 -29.09 18.63
CA ASN A 311 -7.12 -30.04 19.73
C ASN A 311 -8.34 -29.95 20.66
N ASN A 312 -8.95 -28.75 20.76
CA ASN A 312 -10.13 -28.51 21.57
C ASN A 312 -11.44 -28.56 20.77
N ALA A 313 -11.36 -28.61 19.44
CA ALA A 313 -12.50 -28.93 18.61
C ALA A 313 -12.93 -30.36 18.96
N ARG A 314 -14.21 -30.52 19.36
CA ARG A 314 -14.75 -31.89 19.61
C ARG A 314 -14.50 -32.73 18.35
N PRO A 315 -14.18 -34.06 18.49
CA PRO A 315 -13.76 -34.92 17.36
C PRO A 315 -14.73 -35.02 16.19
N ARG A 316 -15.86 -34.32 16.22
CA ARG A 316 -16.93 -34.32 15.22
C ARG A 316 -17.30 -32.92 14.70
N GLN A 317 -16.48 -31.90 14.94
CA GLN A 317 -16.76 -30.63 14.28
C GLN A 317 -16.50 -30.77 12.78
N GLU A 318 -17.56 -30.66 12.00
CA GLU A 318 -17.48 -30.55 10.55
C GLU A 318 -16.62 -29.31 10.20
N ILE A 319 -15.81 -29.41 9.15
CA ILE A 319 -14.93 -28.33 8.67
C ILE A 319 -15.69 -27.01 8.49
N ARG A 320 -16.92 -27.10 8.00
CA ARG A 320 -17.78 -25.94 7.73
C ARG A 320 -18.07 -25.07 8.96
N PRO A 321 -18.58 -25.60 10.09
CA PRO A 321 -18.77 -24.81 11.31
C PRO A 321 -17.47 -24.22 11.86
N PHE A 322 -16.34 -24.95 11.72
CA PHE A 322 -15.05 -24.46 12.16
C PHE A 322 -14.62 -23.22 11.38
N PHE A 323 -14.71 -23.23 10.04
CA PHE A 323 -14.38 -22.06 9.22
C PHE A 323 -15.33 -20.90 9.49
N ALA A 324 -16.63 -21.14 9.58
CA ALA A 324 -17.61 -20.09 9.82
C ALA A 324 -17.44 -19.41 11.20
N ALA A 325 -17.00 -20.17 12.21
CA ALA A 325 -16.73 -19.63 13.56
C ALA A 325 -15.42 -18.84 13.64
N ASN A 326 -14.52 -19.01 12.67
CA ASN A 326 -13.15 -18.49 12.70
C ASN A 326 -12.86 -17.54 11.51
N PRO A 327 -13.32 -16.28 11.52
CA PRO A 327 -13.16 -15.31 10.41
C PRO A 327 -11.71 -15.07 10.01
N TRP A 328 -10.75 -15.20 10.94
CA TRP A 328 -9.33 -15.06 10.70
C TRP A 328 -8.78 -16.03 9.64
N ILE A 329 -9.44 -17.20 9.46
CA ILE A 329 -9.03 -18.21 8.46
C ILE A 329 -9.11 -17.63 7.04
N LEU A 330 -10.13 -16.81 6.72
CA LEU A 330 -10.22 -16.18 5.40
C LEU A 330 -9.03 -15.26 5.13
N PHE A 331 -8.61 -14.46 6.11
CA PHE A 331 -7.45 -13.58 5.95
C PHE A 331 -6.15 -14.39 5.83
N LEU A 332 -6.02 -15.49 6.54
CA LEU A 332 -4.90 -16.43 6.37
C LEU A 332 -4.90 -17.07 4.98
N MET A 333 -6.06 -17.46 4.46
CA MET A 333 -6.20 -17.98 3.08
C MET A 333 -5.84 -16.91 2.05
N ALA A 334 -6.23 -15.65 2.27
CA ALA A 334 -5.86 -14.53 1.41
C ALA A 334 -4.34 -14.31 1.41
N SER A 335 -3.71 -14.33 2.59
CA SER A 335 -2.25 -14.28 2.73
C SER A 335 -1.57 -15.40 1.93
N ALA A 336 -1.99 -16.64 2.13
CA ALA A 336 -1.43 -17.80 1.44
C ALA A 336 -1.62 -17.73 -0.08
N ALA A 337 -2.79 -17.31 -0.56
CA ALA A 337 -3.08 -17.15 -1.98
C ALA A 337 -2.19 -16.08 -2.64
N MET A 338 -1.75 -15.07 -1.89
CA MET A 338 -0.86 -14.02 -2.40
C MET A 338 0.61 -14.45 -2.54
N ILE A 339 1.07 -15.51 -1.87
CA ILE A 339 2.49 -15.93 -1.88
C ILE A 339 3.04 -16.12 -3.31
N PRO A 340 2.42 -16.92 -4.20
CA PRO A 340 3.00 -17.17 -5.52
C PRO A 340 3.15 -15.90 -6.37
N VAL A 341 2.14 -15.03 -6.35
CA VAL A 341 2.15 -13.79 -7.12
C VAL A 341 3.15 -12.79 -6.55
N SER A 342 3.23 -12.67 -5.22
CA SER A 342 4.21 -11.81 -4.55
C SER A 342 5.65 -12.27 -4.83
N MET A 343 5.92 -13.57 -4.76
CA MET A 343 7.25 -14.12 -5.08
C MET A 343 7.63 -13.88 -6.54
N LYS A 344 6.72 -14.09 -7.50
CA LYS A 344 6.96 -13.77 -8.91
C LYS A 344 7.20 -12.28 -9.09
N ALA A 345 6.41 -11.43 -8.46
CA ALA A 345 6.54 -9.98 -8.61
C ALA A 345 7.92 -9.48 -8.12
N ILE A 346 8.39 -9.90 -6.95
CA ILE A 346 9.67 -9.46 -6.37
C ILE A 346 10.87 -9.74 -7.29
N VAL A 347 10.85 -10.87 -7.99
CA VAL A 347 11.93 -11.26 -8.91
C VAL A 347 11.80 -10.63 -10.30
N THR A 348 10.75 -9.88 -10.57
CA THR A 348 10.58 -9.16 -11.84
C THR A 348 11.40 -7.87 -11.81
N VAL A 349 12.04 -7.50 -12.91
CA VAL A 349 12.81 -6.24 -13.03
C VAL A 349 11.92 -5.05 -12.74
N GLY A 350 12.41 -4.07 -11.98
CA GLY A 350 11.65 -2.88 -11.56
C GLY A 350 10.64 -3.11 -10.43
N ALA A 351 10.60 -4.32 -9.85
CA ALA A 351 9.81 -4.61 -8.65
C ALA A 351 10.70 -4.66 -7.40
N ASP A 352 10.09 -4.49 -6.23
CA ASP A 352 10.78 -4.40 -4.94
C ASP A 352 10.04 -5.21 -3.86
N VAL A 353 10.58 -5.24 -2.64
CA VAL A 353 10.09 -5.98 -1.47
C VAL A 353 8.66 -5.59 -1.05
N ASN A 354 8.16 -4.42 -1.48
CA ASN A 354 6.78 -3.99 -1.23
C ASN A 354 5.73 -5.02 -1.70
N HIS A 355 6.08 -5.91 -2.62
CA HIS A 355 5.19 -7.00 -3.04
C HIS A 355 4.94 -8.05 -1.95
N LEU A 356 5.83 -8.18 -0.93
CA LEU A 356 5.55 -8.96 0.27
C LEU A 356 4.44 -8.34 1.13
N GLY A 357 4.21 -7.05 1.00
CA GLY A 357 3.23 -6.32 1.79
C GLY A 357 1.84 -6.94 1.75
N PHE A 358 1.42 -7.52 0.63
CA PHE A 358 0.12 -8.20 0.55
C PHE A 358 0.06 -9.45 1.41
N VAL A 359 1.11 -10.28 1.38
CA VAL A 359 1.20 -11.51 2.18
C VAL A 359 1.22 -11.17 3.66
N LEU A 360 2.11 -10.24 4.06
CA LEU A 360 2.30 -9.85 5.46
C LEU A 360 1.08 -9.13 6.02
N TYR A 361 0.47 -8.22 5.25
CA TYR A 361 -0.73 -7.50 5.69
C TYR A 361 -1.87 -8.46 6.07
N PHE A 362 -2.23 -9.38 5.17
CA PHE A 362 -3.31 -10.34 5.46
C PHE A 362 -2.94 -11.30 6.58
N LEU A 363 -1.67 -11.66 6.72
CA LEU A 363 -1.16 -12.47 7.83
C LEU A 363 -1.30 -11.72 9.17
N PHE A 364 -0.96 -10.43 9.22
CA PHE A 364 -1.09 -9.60 10.42
C PHE A 364 -2.56 -9.43 10.83
N VAL A 365 -3.44 -9.19 9.85
CA VAL A 365 -4.89 -9.10 10.11
C VAL A 365 -5.42 -10.44 10.63
N ALA A 366 -5.02 -11.58 10.03
CA ALA A 366 -5.41 -12.91 10.49
C ALA A 366 -4.96 -13.15 11.94
N ALA A 367 -3.71 -12.83 12.28
CA ALA A 367 -3.18 -12.98 13.63
C ALA A 367 -3.94 -12.12 14.64
N ALA A 368 -4.17 -10.85 14.32
CA ALA A 368 -4.91 -9.93 15.17
C ALA A 368 -6.35 -10.39 15.42
N LEU A 369 -7.06 -10.87 14.39
CA LEU A 369 -8.41 -11.41 14.52
C LEU A 369 -8.45 -12.72 15.34
N ALA A 370 -7.45 -13.61 15.17
CA ALA A 370 -7.32 -14.81 15.98
C ALA A 370 -7.08 -14.48 17.45
N ILE A 371 -6.10 -13.61 17.74
CA ILE A 371 -5.81 -13.14 19.10
C ILE A 371 -7.07 -12.51 19.72
N GLN A 372 -7.78 -11.68 18.97
CA GLN A 372 -9.02 -11.03 19.39
C GLN A 372 -10.09 -12.05 19.76
N GLN A 373 -10.30 -13.07 18.94
CA GLN A 373 -11.29 -14.11 19.17
C GLN A 373 -10.98 -14.92 20.43
N TYR A 374 -9.73 -15.35 20.59
CA TYR A 374 -9.33 -16.20 21.73
C TYR A 374 -9.08 -15.43 23.01
N SER A 375 -8.88 -14.10 22.95
CA SER A 375 -8.85 -13.25 24.15
C SER A 375 -10.17 -13.22 24.90
N ALA A 376 -11.28 -13.53 24.24
CA ALA A 376 -12.62 -13.65 24.81
C ALA A 376 -13.04 -15.12 25.05
N ASP A 377 -12.17 -16.09 24.83
CA ASP A 377 -12.48 -17.51 24.99
C ASP A 377 -12.77 -17.84 26.46
N ALA A 378 -13.69 -18.79 26.68
CA ALA A 378 -14.00 -19.30 28.02
C ALA A 378 -12.80 -20.02 28.65
N ASN A 379 -11.94 -20.62 27.82
CA ASN A 379 -10.75 -21.33 28.29
C ASN A 379 -9.67 -20.36 28.78
N PRO A 380 -9.25 -20.44 30.05
CA PRO A 380 -8.30 -19.51 30.66
C PRO A 380 -6.92 -19.55 29.99
N LEU A 381 -6.49 -20.72 29.48
CA LEU A 381 -5.19 -20.85 28.83
C LEU A 381 -5.16 -20.17 27.45
N ALA A 382 -6.19 -20.37 26.62
CA ALA A 382 -6.31 -19.69 25.33
C ALA A 382 -6.36 -18.17 25.52
N ARG A 383 -7.13 -17.73 26.49
CA ARG A 383 -7.25 -16.32 26.86
C ARG A 383 -5.93 -15.72 27.35
N LEU A 384 -5.21 -16.40 28.23
CA LEU A 384 -3.91 -15.95 28.73
C LEU A 384 -2.88 -15.89 27.60
N SER A 385 -2.77 -16.95 26.80
CA SER A 385 -1.84 -17.01 25.67
C SER A 385 -2.09 -15.89 24.65
N SER A 386 -3.35 -15.65 24.30
CA SER A 386 -3.71 -14.56 23.38
C SER A 386 -3.32 -13.18 23.93
N ARG A 387 -3.47 -12.95 25.23
CA ARG A 387 -3.06 -11.71 25.89
C ARG A 387 -1.54 -11.55 25.92
N ILE A 388 -0.80 -12.63 26.14
CA ILE A 388 0.68 -12.64 26.07
C ILE A 388 1.14 -12.29 24.65
N PHE A 389 0.59 -12.96 23.63
CA PHE A 389 0.94 -12.67 22.23
C PHE A 389 0.64 -11.22 21.85
N LEU A 390 -0.52 -10.71 22.23
CA LEU A 390 -0.90 -9.33 21.99
C LEU A 390 0.11 -8.35 22.62
N THR A 391 0.39 -8.53 23.91
CA THR A 391 1.30 -7.64 24.66
C THR A 391 2.71 -7.72 24.11
N THR A 392 3.23 -8.94 23.92
CA THR A 392 4.60 -9.15 23.41
C THR A 392 4.75 -8.60 22.00
N GLY A 393 3.76 -8.83 21.12
CA GLY A 393 3.76 -8.31 19.75
C GLY A 393 3.78 -6.78 19.71
N ILE A 394 2.95 -6.11 20.50
CA ILE A 394 2.95 -4.65 20.60
C ILE A 394 4.30 -4.14 21.13
N LEU A 395 4.79 -4.67 22.24
CA LEU A 395 6.04 -4.21 22.84
C LEU A 395 7.25 -4.46 21.93
N ALA A 396 7.29 -5.60 21.25
CA ALA A 396 8.37 -5.93 20.32
C ALA A 396 8.38 -5.02 19.08
N SER A 397 7.24 -4.49 18.66
CA SER A 397 7.13 -3.59 17.50
C SER A 397 7.39 -2.12 17.88
N VAL A 398 6.90 -1.66 19.03
CA VAL A 398 7.07 -0.25 19.47
C VAL A 398 8.53 0.14 19.65
N ALA A 399 9.36 -0.73 20.21
CA ALA A 399 10.74 -0.36 20.53
C ALA A 399 11.61 -0.05 19.30
N PRO A 400 11.62 -0.87 18.23
CA PRO A 400 12.33 -0.52 17.00
C PRO A 400 11.83 0.77 16.37
N GLY A 401 10.52 0.97 16.27
CA GLY A 401 9.92 2.16 15.67
C GLY A 401 10.35 3.45 16.34
N MET A 402 10.22 3.50 17.66
CA MET A 402 10.57 4.70 18.43
C MET A 402 12.08 4.98 18.48
N ILE A 403 12.90 3.94 18.51
CA ILE A 403 14.37 4.09 18.65
C ILE A 403 15.03 4.34 17.29
N LEU A 404 14.56 3.71 16.22
CA LEU A 404 15.21 3.71 14.91
C LEU A 404 14.41 4.49 13.85
N ALA A 405 13.15 4.14 13.64
CA ALA A 405 12.37 4.64 12.51
C ALA A 405 11.99 6.12 12.66
N VAL A 406 11.55 6.56 13.84
CA VAL A 406 11.17 7.97 14.08
C VAL A 406 12.37 8.91 13.96
N PRO A 407 13.53 8.67 14.60
CA PRO A 407 14.72 9.53 14.42
C PRO A 407 15.24 9.54 12.98
N ALA A 408 15.23 8.40 12.29
CA ALA A 408 15.61 8.33 10.87
C ALA A 408 14.67 9.19 10.01
N SER A 409 13.35 9.05 10.17
CA SER A 409 12.37 9.85 9.45
C SER A 409 12.54 11.35 9.63
N LEU A 410 12.84 11.79 10.86
CA LEU A 410 13.06 13.21 11.15
C LEU A 410 14.37 13.74 10.54
N ARG A 411 15.40 12.89 10.41
CA ARG A 411 16.67 13.25 9.74
C ARG A 411 16.46 13.42 8.25
N ASP A 412 15.75 12.50 7.62
CA ASP A 412 15.55 12.44 6.18
C ASP A 412 14.67 13.59 5.65
N LEU A 413 13.91 14.29 6.52
CA LEU A 413 13.08 15.45 6.12
C LEU A 413 13.86 16.57 5.40
N LYS A 414 15.17 16.58 5.45
CA LYS A 414 16.02 17.55 4.77
C LYS A 414 16.19 17.26 3.28
N GLU A 415 15.94 16.05 2.83
CA GLU A 415 16.19 15.59 1.46
C GLU A 415 14.89 15.60 0.62
N ASN A 416 14.30 16.76 0.43
CA ASN A 416 13.07 16.90 -0.35
C ASN A 416 13.39 17.31 -1.80
N THR A 417 13.62 16.33 -2.65
CA THR A 417 13.97 16.54 -4.07
C THR A 417 12.82 17.16 -4.87
N SER A 418 11.58 16.84 -4.53
CA SER A 418 10.38 17.40 -5.18
C SER A 418 10.30 18.93 -4.99
N GLN A 419 10.53 19.40 -3.77
CA GLN A 419 10.52 20.83 -3.47
C GLN A 419 11.71 21.54 -4.10
N THR A 420 12.88 20.91 -4.08
CA THR A 420 14.10 21.48 -4.70
C THR A 420 13.90 21.67 -6.20
N ALA A 421 13.44 20.64 -6.93
CA ALA A 421 13.15 20.73 -8.36
C ALA A 421 12.09 21.79 -8.68
N HIS A 422 11.01 21.82 -7.90
CA HIS A 422 9.92 22.80 -8.08
C HIS A 422 10.40 24.23 -7.87
N THR A 423 11.16 24.50 -6.82
CA THR A 423 11.71 25.83 -6.52
C THR A 423 12.69 26.28 -7.61
N TYR A 424 13.55 25.37 -8.08
CA TYR A 424 14.47 25.64 -9.19
C TYR A 424 13.72 26.04 -10.46
N ASN A 425 12.70 25.27 -10.85
CA ASN A 425 11.94 25.53 -12.07
C ASN A 425 11.09 26.83 -12.01
N LEU A 426 10.66 27.25 -10.82
CA LEU A 426 10.01 28.55 -10.61
C LEU A 426 10.98 29.70 -10.85
N ARG A 427 12.26 29.56 -10.48
CA ARG A 427 13.29 30.59 -10.68
C ARG A 427 13.84 30.58 -12.10
N HIS A 428 13.93 29.41 -12.73
CA HIS A 428 14.53 29.19 -14.04
C HIS A 428 13.55 28.43 -14.96
N PRO A 429 12.42 29.04 -15.35
CA PRO A 429 11.36 28.35 -16.09
C PRO A 429 11.85 27.84 -17.44
N GLY A 430 11.70 26.54 -17.69
CA GLY A 430 12.05 25.88 -18.95
C GLY A 430 13.55 25.68 -19.18
N VAL A 431 14.40 25.97 -18.21
CA VAL A 431 15.86 25.78 -18.33
C VAL A 431 16.25 24.33 -18.08
N ALA A 432 15.60 23.64 -17.13
CA ALA A 432 15.94 22.28 -16.76
C ALA A 432 14.80 21.29 -17.05
N TYR A 433 15.18 20.10 -17.51
CA TYR A 433 14.33 18.93 -17.59
C TYR A 433 14.59 18.01 -16.39
N PHE A 434 13.53 17.61 -15.70
CA PHE A 434 13.55 16.79 -14.50
C PHE A 434 12.87 15.44 -14.75
N PRO A 435 13.56 14.42 -15.30
CA PRO A 435 12.95 13.13 -15.70
C PRO A 435 12.40 12.31 -14.55
N TYR A 436 12.75 12.64 -13.29
CA TYR A 436 12.27 11.97 -12.07
C TYR A 436 11.30 12.84 -11.25
N ASN A 437 11.15 14.14 -11.57
CA ASN A 437 10.31 15.08 -10.81
C ASN A 437 9.23 15.71 -11.71
N PRO A 438 8.29 14.88 -12.22
CA PRO A 438 7.28 15.34 -13.21
C PRO A 438 6.27 16.34 -12.64
N MET A 439 6.02 16.37 -11.33
CA MET A 439 5.16 17.40 -10.73
C MET A 439 5.71 18.81 -10.92
N THR A 440 7.02 18.95 -11.05
CA THR A 440 7.69 20.24 -11.29
C THR A 440 7.11 20.96 -12.50
N SER A 441 7.10 20.32 -13.67
CA SER A 441 6.59 20.92 -14.91
C SER A 441 5.06 21.02 -14.94
N LEU A 442 4.36 20.05 -14.36
CA LEU A 442 2.90 20.06 -14.25
C LEU A 442 2.39 21.22 -13.38
N LEU A 443 3.03 21.46 -12.23
CA LEU A 443 2.59 22.51 -11.29
C LEU A 443 3.01 23.92 -11.72
N THR A 444 4.17 24.09 -12.37
CA THR A 444 4.68 25.40 -12.77
C THR A 444 4.17 25.86 -14.13
N GLY A 445 3.96 24.94 -15.07
CA GLY A 445 3.62 25.28 -16.46
C GLY A 445 2.48 24.49 -17.07
N GLY A 446 1.83 23.58 -16.33
CA GLY A 446 0.79 22.71 -16.86
C GLY A 446 1.28 21.81 -18.00
N LYS A 447 2.58 21.49 -18.02
CA LYS A 447 3.23 20.68 -19.07
C LYS A 447 3.68 19.35 -18.51
N LEU A 448 3.50 18.32 -19.32
CA LEU A 448 3.90 16.96 -19.01
C LEU A 448 5.01 16.55 -19.97
N TYR A 449 6.03 15.87 -19.45
CA TYR A 449 7.16 15.36 -20.22
C TYR A 449 7.40 13.89 -19.90
N ASP A 450 8.21 13.24 -20.71
CA ASP A 450 8.61 11.84 -20.52
C ASP A 450 9.22 11.60 -19.13
N LEU A 451 8.92 10.45 -18.57
CA LEU A 451 9.56 9.97 -17.35
C LEU A 451 10.60 8.90 -17.70
N ASP A 452 11.82 9.05 -17.23
CA ASP A 452 12.89 8.07 -17.46
C ASP A 452 12.46 6.64 -17.11
N PHE A 453 11.85 6.48 -15.95
CA PHE A 453 11.36 5.17 -15.51
C PHE A 453 10.28 4.58 -16.42
N ALA A 454 9.41 5.39 -17.00
CA ALA A 454 8.36 4.93 -17.89
C ALA A 454 8.92 4.46 -19.24
N LEU A 455 9.92 5.17 -19.73
CA LEU A 455 10.66 4.78 -20.94
C LEU A 455 11.43 3.48 -20.70
N TYR A 456 12.14 3.39 -19.57
CA TYR A 456 12.85 2.17 -19.17
C TYR A 456 11.91 0.97 -19.05
N ASP A 457 10.72 1.11 -18.43
CA ASP A 457 9.73 0.04 -18.33
C ASP A 457 9.29 -0.50 -19.69
N ARG A 458 9.16 0.37 -20.71
CA ARG A 458 8.85 -0.05 -22.08
C ARG A 458 10.01 -0.78 -22.75
N GLU A 459 11.22 -0.25 -22.59
CA GLU A 459 12.43 -0.84 -23.16
C GLU A 459 12.67 -2.27 -22.64
N ILE A 460 12.59 -2.47 -21.32
CA ILE A 460 12.80 -3.81 -20.73
C ILE A 460 11.68 -4.80 -21.07
N ALA A 461 10.46 -4.31 -21.36
CA ALA A 461 9.36 -5.13 -21.84
C ALA A 461 9.46 -5.45 -23.35
N GLY A 462 10.50 -4.97 -24.06
CA GLY A 462 10.71 -5.23 -25.48
C GLY A 462 9.97 -4.26 -26.42
N TYR A 463 9.52 -3.11 -25.92
CA TYR A 463 8.81 -2.06 -26.69
C TYR A 463 9.60 -0.74 -26.66
N PRO A 464 10.83 -0.69 -27.17
CA PRO A 464 11.63 0.53 -27.20
C PRO A 464 10.95 1.61 -28.04
N LEU A 465 11.18 2.87 -27.65
CA LEU A 465 10.61 4.02 -28.36
C LEU A 465 11.46 4.41 -29.55
N THR A 466 10.80 4.88 -30.59
CA THR A 466 11.47 5.48 -31.74
C THR A 466 12.07 6.85 -31.36
N PRO A 467 13.10 7.35 -32.06
CA PRO A 467 13.63 8.68 -31.80
C PRO A 467 12.58 9.80 -31.87
N GLN A 468 11.59 9.65 -32.77
CA GLN A 468 10.49 10.62 -32.91
C GLN A 468 9.57 10.62 -31.66
N GLN A 469 9.25 9.44 -31.12
CA GLN A 469 8.46 9.34 -29.88
C GLN A 469 9.18 9.95 -28.70
N LEU A 470 10.48 9.68 -28.53
CA LEU A 470 11.30 10.26 -27.47
C LEU A 470 11.39 11.80 -27.59
N GLN A 471 11.65 12.33 -28.79
CA GLN A 471 11.74 13.79 -29.00
C GLN A 471 10.41 14.50 -28.72
N SER A 472 9.28 13.88 -29.06
CA SER A 472 7.96 14.47 -28.85
C SER A 472 7.55 14.59 -27.38
N GLY A 473 8.13 13.75 -26.50
CA GLY A 473 7.89 13.75 -25.06
C GLY A 473 8.81 14.65 -24.25
N LEU A 474 9.81 15.27 -24.89
CA LEU A 474 10.77 16.17 -24.22
C LEU A 474 10.34 17.64 -24.31
N PRO A 475 10.84 18.51 -23.41
CA PRO A 475 10.68 19.95 -23.58
C PRO A 475 11.27 20.42 -24.91
N ASN A 476 10.60 21.35 -25.60
CA ASN A 476 11.07 21.89 -26.90
C ASN A 476 12.44 22.59 -26.79
N SER A 477 12.72 23.17 -25.63
CA SER A 477 14.00 23.81 -25.33
C SER A 477 14.34 23.57 -23.87
N PHE A 478 15.52 23.04 -23.60
CA PHE A 478 16.11 22.95 -22.26
C PHE A 478 17.63 22.96 -22.41
N LEU A 479 18.29 23.45 -21.39
CA LEU A 479 19.76 23.53 -21.33
C LEU A 479 20.34 22.48 -20.41
N LEU A 480 19.57 22.06 -19.43
CA LEU A 480 19.99 21.17 -18.36
C LEU A 480 19.08 19.94 -18.26
N VAL A 481 19.66 18.81 -17.94
CA VAL A 481 18.96 17.61 -17.41
C VAL A 481 19.41 17.43 -15.99
N ALA A 482 18.48 17.43 -15.03
CA ALA A 482 18.78 17.33 -13.61
C ALA A 482 18.17 16.07 -13.00
N LEU A 483 19.03 15.23 -12.42
CA LEU A 483 18.67 13.97 -11.76
C LEU A 483 18.88 14.13 -10.25
N PRO A 484 17.94 13.69 -9.43
CA PRO A 484 18.07 13.77 -7.98
C PRO A 484 19.22 12.90 -7.46
N PRO A 485 19.72 13.17 -6.24
CA PRO A 485 20.82 12.42 -5.66
C PRO A 485 20.60 10.89 -5.72
N GLY A 486 21.64 10.15 -6.13
CA GLY A 486 21.59 8.70 -6.23
C GLY A 486 20.80 8.13 -7.42
N HIS A 487 20.35 8.97 -8.37
CA HIS A 487 19.66 8.52 -9.58
C HIS A 487 20.49 8.77 -10.83
N GLU A 488 20.34 7.86 -11.78
CA GLU A 488 20.96 7.90 -13.10
C GLU A 488 19.88 7.67 -14.17
N ILE A 489 20.19 8.03 -15.43
CA ILE A 489 19.30 7.75 -16.57
C ILE A 489 19.29 6.24 -16.80
N GLN A 490 18.12 5.62 -16.67
CA GLN A 490 17.93 4.18 -16.86
C GLN A 490 17.53 3.82 -18.29
N SER A 491 16.78 4.70 -18.96
CA SER A 491 16.38 4.51 -20.35
C SER A 491 17.58 4.68 -21.29
N LYS A 492 17.83 3.65 -22.10
CA LYS A 492 18.87 3.70 -23.14
C LYS A 492 18.56 4.77 -24.19
N GLY A 493 17.27 4.96 -24.50
CA GLY A 493 16.82 5.98 -25.42
C GLY A 493 17.17 7.40 -24.96
N LEU A 494 16.86 7.73 -23.71
CA LEU A 494 17.25 9.03 -23.14
C LEU A 494 18.76 9.19 -23.01
N HIS A 495 19.46 8.15 -22.56
CA HIS A 495 20.91 8.17 -22.46
C HIS A 495 21.57 8.48 -23.81
N GLY A 496 21.06 7.89 -24.90
CA GLY A 496 21.53 8.18 -26.26
C GLY A 496 21.28 9.62 -26.70
N LEU A 497 20.13 10.21 -26.34
CA LEU A 497 19.80 11.61 -26.66
C LEU A 497 20.67 12.63 -25.91
N PHE A 498 21.22 12.27 -24.77
CA PHE A 498 22.06 13.13 -23.95
C PHE A 498 23.55 12.81 -24.03
N ALA A 499 23.97 12.03 -25.04
CA ALA A 499 25.37 11.66 -25.23
C ALA A 499 26.32 12.86 -25.36
N ASP A 500 25.83 13.98 -25.95
CA ASP A 500 26.60 15.22 -26.13
C ASP A 500 26.50 16.19 -24.93
N PHE A 501 25.84 15.78 -23.86
CA PHE A 501 25.74 16.60 -22.66
C PHE A 501 26.94 16.35 -21.74
N VAL A 502 27.48 17.40 -21.17
CA VAL A 502 28.59 17.35 -20.23
C VAL A 502 28.09 17.49 -18.79
N ARG A 503 28.67 16.72 -17.87
CA ARG A 503 28.33 16.81 -16.45
C ARG A 503 28.87 18.11 -15.86
N ILE A 504 28.00 18.81 -15.14
CA ILE A 504 28.34 20.07 -14.44
C ILE A 504 27.85 20.02 -12.98
N THR A 505 28.21 21.06 -12.22
CA THR A 505 27.65 21.34 -10.88
C THR A 505 26.87 22.63 -10.92
N ASP A 506 25.74 22.69 -10.17
CA ASP A 506 24.93 23.89 -9.99
C ASP A 506 24.76 24.13 -8.48
N PRO A 507 25.12 25.32 -7.96
CA PRO A 507 24.97 25.62 -6.52
C PRO A 507 23.53 25.59 -6.02
N GLU A 508 22.52 25.79 -6.89
CA GLU A 508 21.11 25.75 -6.52
C GLU A 508 20.56 24.29 -6.44
N LEU A 509 21.31 23.33 -7.00
CA LEU A 509 20.97 21.91 -6.98
C LEU A 509 22.10 21.07 -6.33
N PRO A 510 22.39 21.28 -5.04
CA PRO A 510 23.49 20.60 -4.37
C PRO A 510 23.25 19.10 -4.31
N GLY A 511 24.27 18.29 -4.70
CA GLY A 511 24.20 16.84 -4.70
C GLY A 511 23.47 16.21 -5.90
N TRP A 512 22.86 17.02 -6.79
CA TRP A 512 22.21 16.52 -8.00
C TRP A 512 23.23 16.15 -9.07
N THR A 513 22.90 15.18 -9.91
CA THR A 513 23.63 14.88 -11.13
C THR A 513 23.04 15.74 -12.26
N ILE A 514 23.83 16.67 -12.78
CA ILE A 514 23.35 17.65 -13.78
C ILE A 514 24.16 17.50 -15.05
N TYR A 515 23.46 17.43 -16.16
CA TYR A 515 24.04 17.40 -17.49
C TYR A 515 23.61 18.67 -18.23
N ARG A 516 24.57 19.33 -18.89
CA ARG A 516 24.35 20.53 -19.69
C ARG A 516 24.71 20.23 -21.15
N ARG A 517 23.86 20.73 -22.07
CA ARG A 517 24.19 20.64 -23.49
C ARG A 517 25.53 21.36 -23.75
N ALA A 518 26.44 20.68 -24.45
CA ALA A 518 27.68 21.30 -24.91
C ALA A 518 27.36 22.50 -25.80
N PRO A 519 28.14 23.60 -25.70
CA PRO A 519 27.90 24.82 -26.46
C PRO A 519 28.06 24.63 -27.98
#